data_998958cfcc52fbc8551b52d76012a74f
#
_entry.id   998958cfcc52fbc8551b52d76012a74f
#
_cell.length_a   1.000
_cell.length_b   1.000
_cell.length_c   1.000
_cell.angle_alpha   90.00
_cell.angle_beta   90.00
_cell.angle_gamma   90.00
#
_symmetry.space_group_name_H-M   'P 1'
#
loop_
_entity.id
_entity.type
_entity.pdbx_description
1 polymer ?
#
loop_
_entity_poly.entity_id
_entity_poly.type
_entity_poly.pdbx_seq_one_letter_code
_entity_poly.pdbx_strand_id
1 'polypeptide(L)'
;MALVSTFIGMLALVLTLLILGRVLVSWTNPTGGGGLTAFLYQATEPMLAPIRRVIPPTGGIDWSPMIAILLLGVFTRLFLR
;
A
#
# COMPACT_ATOMS: atom_id res chain seq x y z
N MET A 1 -23.18 -6.92 -10.99
CA MET A 1 -22.08 -5.95 -10.84
C MET A 1 -21.87 -5.50 -9.41
N ALA A 2 -22.94 -5.53 -8.59
CA ALA A 2 -22.78 -5.17 -7.17
C ALA A 2 -21.79 -6.09 -6.45
N LEU A 3 -21.80 -7.38 -6.80
CA LEU A 3 -20.89 -8.33 -6.19
C LEU A 3 -19.44 -8.02 -6.54
N VAL A 4 -19.19 -7.69 -7.81
CA VAL A 4 -17.86 -7.34 -8.28
C VAL A 4 -17.38 -6.05 -7.63
N SER A 5 -18.26 -5.03 -7.56
CA SER A 5 -17.92 -3.77 -6.93
C SER A 5 -17.58 -3.95 -5.45
N THR A 6 -18.35 -4.77 -4.75
CA THR A 6 -18.10 -5.05 -3.35
C THR A 6 -16.76 -5.75 -3.16
N PHE A 7 -16.45 -6.72 -4.02
CA PHE A 7 -15.17 -7.43 -3.93
C PHE A 7 -14.01 -6.47 -4.15
N ILE A 8 -14.08 -5.65 -5.18
CA ILE A 8 -13.01 -4.71 -5.50
C ILE A 8 -12.84 -3.69 -4.38
N GLY A 9 -13.96 -3.20 -3.84
CA GLY A 9 -13.91 -2.26 -2.73
C GLY A 9 -13.26 -2.84 -1.48
N MET A 10 -13.60 -4.08 -1.16
CA MET A 10 -13.01 -4.76 -0.01
C MET A 10 -11.52 -5.02 -0.25
N LEU A 11 -11.17 -5.42 -1.46
CA LEU A 11 -9.77 -5.63 -1.81
C LEU A 11 -8.96 -4.33 -1.67
N ALA A 12 -9.50 -3.24 -2.18
CA ALA A 12 -8.85 -1.94 -2.08
C ALA A 12 -8.68 -1.53 -0.61
N LEU A 13 -9.69 -1.78 0.21
CA LEU A 13 -9.62 -1.49 1.64
C LEU A 13 -8.52 -2.31 2.32
N VAL A 14 -8.48 -3.61 2.05
CA VAL A 14 -7.47 -4.47 2.64
C VAL A 14 -6.07 -4.03 2.23
N LEU A 15 -5.89 -3.73 0.94
CA LEU A 15 -4.59 -3.27 0.45
C LEU A 15 -4.19 -1.94 1.10
N THR A 16 -5.14 -1.03 1.25
CA THR A 16 -4.88 0.25 1.91
C THR A 16 -4.44 0.04 3.35
N LEU A 17 -5.13 -0.83 4.07
CA LEU A 17 -4.78 -1.12 5.47
C LEU A 17 -3.40 -1.77 5.58
N LEU A 18 -3.07 -2.67 4.66
CA LEU A 18 -1.75 -3.29 4.64
C LEU A 18 -0.65 -2.26 4.39
N ILE A 19 -0.89 -1.34 3.46
CA ILE A 19 0.08 -0.30 3.16
C ILE A 19 0.24 0.66 4.33
N LEU A 20 -0.87 1.02 4.98
CA LEU A 20 -0.80 1.86 6.18
C LEU A 20 -0.02 1.17 7.28
N GLY A 21 -0.25 -0.13 7.47
CA GLY A 21 0.50 -0.89 8.46
C GLY A 21 1.99 -0.89 8.16
N ARG A 22 2.33 -1.04 6.88
CA ARG A 22 3.73 -0.98 6.46
C ARG A 22 4.37 0.37 6.79
N VAL A 23 3.66 1.45 6.53
CA VAL A 23 4.16 2.80 6.82
C VAL A 23 4.38 2.97 8.33
N LEU A 24 3.40 2.57 9.13
CA LEU A 24 3.50 2.70 10.58
C LEU A 24 4.67 1.88 11.14
N VAL A 25 4.83 0.66 10.64
CA VAL A 25 5.94 -0.20 11.08
C VAL A 25 7.27 0.40 10.66
N SER A 26 7.33 0.99 9.45
CA SER A 26 8.55 1.66 8.99
C SER A 26 8.97 2.79 9.93
N TRP A 27 8.00 3.52 10.44
CA TRP A 27 8.30 4.66 11.30
C TRP A 27 8.63 4.24 12.74
N THR A 28 7.98 3.18 13.23
CA THR A 28 8.17 2.75 14.63
C THR A 28 9.23 1.68 14.78
N ASN A 29 9.51 0.92 13.72
CA ASN A 29 10.50 -0.16 13.76
C ASN A 29 11.28 -0.20 12.45
N PRO A 30 12.12 0.81 12.21
CA PRO A 30 12.82 0.93 10.92
C PRO A 30 13.80 -0.19 10.62
N THR A 31 14.24 -0.93 11.64
CA THR A 31 15.16 -2.05 11.43
C THR A 31 14.48 -3.28 10.86
N GLY A 32 13.14 -3.28 10.82
CA GLY A 32 12.39 -4.33 10.17
C GLY A 32 12.37 -5.68 10.89
N GLY A 33 12.50 -5.67 12.21
CA GLY A 33 12.47 -6.91 12.97
C GLY A 33 11.05 -7.45 13.11
N GLY A 34 10.94 -8.78 13.21
CA GLY A 34 9.68 -9.45 13.51
C GLY A 34 8.91 -9.95 12.30
N GLY A 35 8.07 -10.98 12.55
CA GLY A 35 7.30 -11.62 11.49
C GLY A 35 6.23 -10.73 10.88
N LEU A 36 5.60 -9.88 11.70
CA LEU A 36 4.57 -8.97 11.20
C LEU A 36 5.15 -7.98 10.20
N THR A 37 6.31 -7.42 10.51
CA THR A 37 6.99 -6.49 9.61
C THR A 37 7.32 -7.16 8.28
N ALA A 38 7.89 -8.36 8.34
CA ALA A 38 8.21 -9.11 7.13
C ALA A 38 6.97 -9.40 6.32
N PHE A 39 5.88 -9.80 6.98
CA PHE A 39 4.63 -10.09 6.31
C PHE A 39 4.10 -8.86 5.58
N LEU A 40 4.07 -7.72 6.26
CA LEU A 40 3.56 -6.49 5.65
C LEU A 40 4.40 -6.07 4.44
N TYR A 41 5.71 -6.18 4.55
CA TYR A 41 6.58 -5.82 3.43
C TYR A 41 6.39 -6.75 2.25
N GLN A 42 6.31 -8.06 2.48
CA GLN A 42 6.11 -9.02 1.41
C GLN A 42 4.73 -8.90 0.77
N ALA A 43 3.70 -8.64 1.57
CA ALA A 43 2.34 -8.52 1.05
C ALA A 43 2.14 -7.28 0.19
N THR A 44 2.86 -6.19 0.50
CA THR A 44 2.69 -4.93 -0.23
C THR A 44 3.74 -4.72 -1.31
N GLU A 45 4.81 -5.47 -1.33
CA GLU A 45 5.92 -5.25 -2.25
C GLU A 45 5.52 -5.35 -3.73
N PRO A 46 4.71 -6.36 -4.15
CA PRO A 46 4.32 -6.44 -5.56
C PRO A 46 3.61 -5.19 -6.06
N MET A 47 2.90 -4.48 -5.16
CA MET A 47 2.21 -3.25 -5.52
C MET A 47 3.15 -2.05 -5.48
N LEU A 48 4.05 -2.00 -4.51
CA LEU A 48 4.91 -0.85 -4.29
C LEU A 48 6.16 -0.82 -5.16
N ALA A 49 6.65 -1.99 -5.57
CA ALA A 49 7.87 -2.07 -6.36
C ALA A 49 7.81 -1.30 -7.67
N PRO A 50 6.73 -1.43 -8.48
CA PRO A 50 6.63 -0.65 -9.72
C PRO A 50 6.61 0.85 -9.46
N ILE A 51 5.95 1.28 -8.40
CA ILE A 51 5.87 2.69 -8.03
C ILE A 51 7.25 3.20 -7.63
N ARG A 52 8.00 2.40 -6.90
CA ARG A 52 9.34 2.77 -6.44
C ARG A 52 10.31 2.93 -7.61
N ARG A 53 10.10 2.18 -8.68
CA ARG A 53 10.94 2.31 -9.88
C ARG A 53 10.73 3.64 -10.58
N VAL A 54 9.51 4.16 -10.53
CA VAL A 54 9.17 5.43 -11.16
C VAL A 54 9.51 6.59 -10.24
N ILE A 55 9.24 6.43 -8.94
CA ILE A 55 9.46 7.48 -7.95
C ILE A 55 10.46 6.96 -6.92
N PRO A 56 11.76 7.16 -7.15
CA PRO A 56 12.78 6.67 -6.22
C PRO A 56 12.72 7.43 -4.90
N PRO A 57 13.22 6.82 -3.81
CA PRO A 57 13.26 7.48 -2.51
C PRO A 57 14.03 8.79 -2.59
N THR A 58 13.52 9.81 -1.94
CA THR A 58 14.12 11.13 -1.92
C THR A 58 14.34 11.56 -0.48
N GLY A 59 15.53 12.02 -0.18
CA GLY A 59 15.85 12.46 1.17
C GLY A 59 15.75 11.36 2.21
N GLY A 60 15.92 10.10 1.80
CA GLY A 60 15.83 8.96 2.69
C GLY A 60 14.41 8.53 3.00
N ILE A 61 13.42 9.14 2.39
CA ILE A 61 12.01 8.82 2.62
C ILE A 61 11.45 8.11 1.39
N ASP A 62 10.82 6.96 1.62
CA ASP A 62 10.16 6.20 0.57
C ASP A 62 8.71 6.68 0.45
N TRP A 63 8.40 7.35 -0.67
CA TRP A 63 7.08 7.90 -0.92
C TRP A 63 6.14 6.90 -1.59
N SER A 64 6.63 5.71 -1.92
CA SER A 64 5.81 4.72 -2.65
C SER A 64 4.52 4.36 -1.92
N PRO A 65 4.51 4.12 -0.61
CA PRO A 65 3.24 3.80 0.07
C PRO A 65 2.21 4.91 -0.04
N MET A 66 2.63 6.16 0.05
CA MET A 66 1.69 7.29 -0.06
C MET A 66 1.10 7.38 -1.46
N ILE A 67 1.95 7.20 -2.48
CA ILE A 67 1.49 7.22 -3.87
C ILE A 67 0.52 6.05 -4.11
N ALA A 68 0.82 4.88 -3.56
CA ALA A 68 -0.04 3.72 -3.72
C ALA A 68 -1.43 3.96 -3.12
N ILE A 69 -1.48 4.57 -1.93
CA ILE A 69 -2.76 4.88 -1.28
C ILE A 69 -3.54 5.90 -2.11
N LEU A 70 -2.86 6.91 -2.64
CA LEU A 70 -3.52 7.88 -3.51
C LEU A 70 -4.09 7.21 -4.76
N LEU A 71 -3.32 6.33 -5.39
CA LEU A 71 -3.78 5.63 -6.58
C LEU A 71 -4.97 4.73 -6.27
N LEU A 72 -4.94 4.04 -5.14
CA LEU A 72 -6.06 3.22 -4.72
C LEU A 72 -7.31 4.07 -4.47
N GLY A 73 -7.13 5.23 -3.86
CA GLY A 73 -8.24 6.14 -3.60
C GLY A 73 -8.86 6.65 -4.88
N VAL A 74 -8.03 7.07 -5.83
CA VAL A 74 -8.50 7.55 -7.13
C VAL A 74 -9.21 6.42 -7.88
N PHE A 75 -8.61 5.23 -7.89
CA PHE A 75 -9.20 4.07 -8.55
C PHE A 75 -10.57 3.76 -7.97
N THR A 76 -10.67 3.76 -6.66
CA THR A 76 -11.93 3.46 -5.98
C THR A 76 -12.99 4.49 -6.35
N ARG A 77 -12.64 5.76 -6.36
CA ARG A 77 -13.59 6.82 -6.70
C ARG A 77 -14.08 6.74 -8.14
N LEU A 78 -13.18 6.36 -9.05
CA LEU A 78 -13.55 6.28 -10.46
C LEU A 78 -14.41 5.07 -10.77
N PHE A 79 -14.13 3.93 -10.14
CA PHE A 79 -14.75 2.67 -10.51
C PHE A 79 -15.81 2.18 -9.55
N LEU A 80 -15.87 2.72 -8.34
CA LEU A 80 -16.77 2.22 -7.31
C LEU A 80 -17.71 3.31 -6.76
N ARG A 81 -18.02 4.26 -7.56
CA ARG A 81 -18.93 5.31 -7.16
C ARG A 81 -20.30 4.79 -6.76
#